data_14060131cee12a3633593669ec2c3412
#
_entry.id   14060131cee12a3633593669ec2c3412
#
_cell.length_a   1.000
_cell.length_b   1.000
_cell.length_c   1.000
_cell.angle_alpha   90.00
_cell.angle_beta   90.00
_cell.angle_gamma   90.00
#
_symmetry.space_group_name_H-M   'P 1'
#
loop_
_entity.id
_entity.type
_entity.pdbx_description
1 polymer ?
#
loop_
_entity_poly.entity_id
_entity_poly.type
_entity_poly.pdbx_seq_one_letter_code
_entity_poly.pdbx_strand_id
1 'polypeptide(L)'
;MQRKNYFDYVEEKLAILSIRVKNRGKLNILDVHMHSENFYRDFINLLYGWSLENANNRLQNIEAIDLIDDNVKLIVQVSATATKTKINNSLSKKSIEEYAKRGYTFKFVSIAENADQLRQQKYNNLYNIGFNPKKDIYDISSLEKDILNLKLQKLEEVYQFIKAELGNMPDCVRFNSDLTTIINILAEVKLDENEPLGNINMFEIDKKIEFNKLDIAASIIDDYKIFYNQVEKKYREFDKMGLNKSMLVLQSLKKMYIDALLKNKYDNSDLLFVGLIDEVKEIVINNSNYFDISKETLEACASLLVVDAFMRCKIFKNPKGYAYVIT
;
A
#
# COMPACT_ATOMS: atom_id res chain seq x y z
N MET A 1 20.26 15.18 9.54
CA MET A 1 21.25 14.12 9.78
C MET A 1 20.88 12.87 8.99
N GLN A 2 21.83 12.26 8.28
CA GLN A 2 21.58 11.06 7.46
C GLN A 2 20.99 9.89 8.26
N ARG A 3 21.53 9.63 9.48
CA ARG A 3 21.01 8.62 10.41
C ARG A 3 19.51 8.79 10.69
N LYS A 4 19.06 10.04 10.94
CA LYS A 4 17.63 10.33 11.17
C LYS A 4 16.80 9.98 9.95
N ASN A 5 17.24 10.37 8.76
CA ASN A 5 16.49 10.11 7.52
C ASN A 5 16.35 8.61 7.23
N TYR A 6 17.42 7.82 7.47
CA TYR A 6 17.37 6.37 7.31
C TYR A 6 16.43 5.72 8.32
N PHE A 7 16.51 6.14 9.58
CA PHE A 7 15.66 5.60 10.64
C PHE A 7 14.18 5.94 10.41
N ASP A 8 13.83 7.21 10.15
CA ASP A 8 12.47 7.67 9.91
C ASP A 8 11.81 6.88 8.75
N TYR A 9 12.59 6.62 7.69
CA TYR A 9 12.11 5.83 6.55
C TYR A 9 11.81 4.37 6.95
N VAL A 10 12.74 3.73 7.67
CA VAL A 10 12.58 2.34 8.10
C VAL A 10 11.39 2.19 9.06
N GLU A 11 11.26 3.09 10.05
CA GLU A 11 10.13 3.16 10.98
C GLU A 11 8.80 3.27 10.23
N GLU A 12 8.68 4.26 9.31
CA GLU A 12 7.47 4.43 8.49
C GLU A 12 7.07 3.16 7.77
N LYS A 13 8.03 2.49 7.10
CA LYS A 13 7.73 1.30 6.30
C LYS A 13 7.34 0.10 7.15
N LEU A 14 8.00 -0.13 8.28
CA LEU A 14 7.66 -1.20 9.21
C LEU A 14 6.28 -0.96 9.85
N ALA A 15 5.95 0.28 10.24
CA ALA A 15 4.64 0.65 10.76
C ALA A 15 3.53 0.39 9.74
N ILE A 16 3.71 0.81 8.48
CA ILE A 16 2.75 0.56 7.40
C ILE A 16 2.56 -0.94 7.17
N LEU A 17 3.65 -1.72 7.11
CA LEU A 17 3.57 -3.18 6.93
C LEU A 17 2.78 -3.83 8.06
N SER A 18 3.06 -3.47 9.32
CA SER A 18 2.36 -3.97 10.50
C SER A 18 0.84 -3.74 10.43
N ILE A 19 0.43 -2.50 10.09
CA ILE A 19 -0.98 -2.15 9.92
C ILE A 19 -1.64 -2.97 8.80
N ARG A 20 -0.96 -3.14 7.67
CA ARG A 20 -1.45 -3.94 6.54
C ARG A 20 -1.63 -5.41 6.91
N VAL A 21 -0.64 -6.01 7.56
CA VAL A 21 -0.70 -7.39 8.03
C VAL A 21 -1.91 -7.58 8.98
N LYS A 22 -2.08 -6.67 9.94
CA LYS A 22 -3.20 -6.69 10.89
C LYS A 22 -4.56 -6.60 10.20
N ASN A 23 -4.72 -5.65 9.29
CA ASN A 23 -5.99 -5.41 8.62
C ASN A 23 -6.36 -6.54 7.65
N ARG A 24 -5.41 -7.03 6.86
CA ARG A 24 -5.64 -8.13 5.92
C ARG A 24 -5.89 -9.45 6.62
N GLY A 25 -5.22 -9.71 7.76
CA GLY A 25 -5.51 -10.87 8.60
C GLY A 25 -6.96 -10.93 9.07
N LYS A 26 -7.56 -9.78 9.41
CA LYS A 26 -9.00 -9.68 9.76
C LYS A 26 -9.94 -9.99 8.57
N LEU A 27 -9.48 -9.78 7.34
CA LEU A 27 -10.23 -10.03 6.11
C LEU A 27 -9.96 -11.43 5.53
N ASN A 28 -9.19 -12.29 6.21
CA ASN A 28 -8.73 -13.59 5.72
C ASN A 28 -7.92 -13.56 4.42
N ILE A 29 -7.27 -12.43 4.11
CA ILE A 29 -6.40 -12.27 2.95
C ILE A 29 -4.99 -12.67 3.39
N LEU A 30 -4.58 -13.91 3.11
CA LEU A 30 -3.36 -14.53 3.66
C LEU A 30 -2.10 -14.34 2.80
N ASP A 31 -2.21 -13.76 1.61
CA ASP A 31 -1.09 -13.53 0.69
C ASP A 31 0.04 -12.70 1.33
N VAL A 32 -0.32 -11.63 2.04
CA VAL A 32 0.65 -10.78 2.76
C VAL A 32 1.34 -11.54 3.90
N HIS A 33 0.69 -12.53 4.52
CA HIS A 33 1.32 -13.34 5.56
C HIS A 33 2.46 -14.18 5.02
N MET A 34 2.26 -14.88 3.89
CA MET A 34 3.30 -15.70 3.25
C MET A 34 4.50 -14.84 2.80
N HIS A 35 4.25 -13.69 2.19
CA HIS A 35 5.32 -12.78 1.80
C HIS A 35 6.01 -12.14 3.01
N SER A 36 5.26 -11.87 4.10
CA SER A 36 5.82 -11.32 5.33
C SER A 36 6.79 -12.27 6.02
N GLU A 37 6.55 -13.58 6.00
CA GLU A 37 7.48 -14.56 6.58
C GLU A 37 8.85 -14.52 5.89
N ASN A 38 8.88 -14.48 4.56
CA ASN A 38 10.13 -14.35 3.81
C ASN A 38 10.80 -12.98 4.05
N PHE A 39 10.04 -11.90 4.04
CA PHE A 39 10.55 -10.58 4.37
C PHE A 39 11.17 -10.54 5.77
N TYR A 40 10.48 -11.03 6.81
CA TYR A 40 10.99 -11.02 8.18
C TYR A 40 12.17 -11.96 8.37
N ARG A 41 12.23 -13.10 7.65
CA ARG A 41 13.43 -13.95 7.61
C ARG A 41 14.66 -13.15 7.18
N ASP A 42 14.58 -12.51 6.02
CA ASP A 42 15.72 -11.81 5.43
C ASP A 42 16.06 -10.53 6.21
N PHE A 43 15.04 -9.82 6.69
CA PHE A 43 15.21 -8.66 7.56
C PHE A 43 15.91 -8.98 8.89
N ILE A 44 15.47 -10.03 9.58
CA ILE A 44 16.05 -10.47 10.87
C ILE A 44 17.45 -11.00 10.65
N ASN A 45 17.70 -11.75 9.58
CA ASN A 45 19.04 -12.18 9.19
C ASN A 45 19.96 -10.99 8.98
N LEU A 46 19.51 -9.98 8.25
CA LEU A 46 20.28 -8.76 8.07
C LEU A 46 20.52 -8.03 9.40
N LEU A 47 19.48 -7.89 10.23
CA LEU A 47 19.59 -7.11 11.49
C LEU A 47 20.53 -7.73 12.50
N TYR A 48 20.43 -9.05 12.72
CA TYR A 48 21.16 -9.76 13.78
C TYR A 48 22.33 -10.60 13.29
N GLY A 49 22.52 -10.73 11.99
CA GLY A 49 23.58 -11.58 11.42
C GLY A 49 23.30 -13.08 11.56
N TRP A 50 22.03 -13.46 11.65
CA TRP A 50 21.60 -14.86 11.66
C TRP A 50 21.51 -15.43 10.24
N SER A 51 21.38 -16.77 10.16
CA SER A 51 21.20 -17.51 8.90
C SER A 51 19.90 -18.31 8.94
N LEU A 52 18.80 -17.64 9.28
CA LEU A 52 17.47 -18.25 9.35
C LEU A 52 17.02 -18.72 7.96
N GLU A 53 16.48 -19.92 7.90
CA GLU A 53 15.84 -20.52 6.73
C GLU A 53 14.39 -20.87 7.06
N ASN A 54 13.54 -20.96 6.03
CA ASN A 54 12.15 -21.38 6.23
C ASN A 54 12.09 -22.85 6.65
N ALA A 55 11.47 -23.14 7.79
CA ALA A 55 11.35 -24.49 8.35
C ALA A 55 10.59 -25.46 7.43
N ASN A 56 9.61 -24.96 6.68
CA ASN A 56 8.80 -25.74 5.74
C ASN A 56 9.62 -26.29 4.54
N ASN A 57 10.77 -25.68 4.23
CA ASN A 57 11.66 -26.20 3.20
C ASN A 57 12.35 -27.50 3.61
N ARG A 58 12.43 -27.78 4.92
CA ARG A 58 13.10 -28.97 5.45
C ARG A 58 12.14 -30.11 5.78
N LEU A 59 11.00 -29.78 6.39
CA LEU A 59 9.95 -30.73 6.76
C LEU A 59 8.59 -30.08 6.51
N GLN A 60 7.78 -30.68 5.68
CA GLN A 60 6.44 -30.14 5.40
C GLN A 60 5.60 -30.07 6.69
N ASN A 61 5.04 -28.88 6.95
CA ASN A 61 4.10 -28.61 8.04
C ASN A 61 4.68 -28.79 9.47
N ILE A 62 5.89 -28.27 9.74
CA ILE A 62 6.35 -28.17 11.12
C ILE A 62 5.47 -27.21 11.88
N GLU A 63 4.68 -27.73 12.81
CA GLU A 63 3.83 -26.86 13.64
C GLU A 63 4.66 -25.95 14.56
N ALA A 64 4.30 -24.66 14.63
CA ALA A 64 4.85 -23.69 15.58
C ALA A 64 6.28 -23.19 15.32
N ILE A 65 6.89 -23.55 14.20
CA ILE A 65 8.24 -23.10 13.82
C ILE A 65 8.19 -22.64 12.37
N ASP A 66 8.45 -21.34 12.15
CA ASP A 66 8.46 -20.78 10.80
C ASP A 66 9.88 -20.72 10.25
N LEU A 67 10.87 -20.37 11.09
CA LEU A 67 12.26 -20.18 10.69
C LEU A 67 13.22 -20.93 11.63
N ILE A 68 14.34 -21.43 11.07
CA ILE A 68 15.37 -22.19 11.78
C ILE A 68 16.76 -21.69 11.39
N ASP A 69 17.66 -21.57 12.38
CA ASP A 69 19.10 -21.39 12.19
C ASP A 69 19.85 -22.44 13.01
N ASP A 70 20.49 -23.42 12.33
CA ASP A 70 21.24 -24.48 12.98
C ASP A 70 22.59 -23.99 13.51
N ASN A 71 23.17 -22.95 12.94
CA ASN A 71 24.51 -22.48 13.34
C ASN A 71 24.47 -21.89 14.74
N VAL A 72 23.44 -21.11 15.05
CA VAL A 72 23.27 -20.49 16.38
C VAL A 72 22.17 -21.16 17.20
N LYS A 73 21.62 -22.26 16.72
CA LYS A 73 20.58 -23.07 17.36
C LYS A 73 19.36 -22.23 17.74
N LEU A 74 18.78 -21.58 16.78
CA LEU A 74 17.57 -20.76 16.93
C LEU A 74 16.40 -21.37 16.17
N ILE A 75 15.21 -21.31 16.78
CA ILE A 75 13.94 -21.48 16.10
C ILE A 75 13.09 -20.24 16.35
N VAL A 76 12.42 -19.76 15.32
CA VAL A 76 11.66 -18.54 15.39
C VAL A 76 10.23 -18.79 14.89
N GLN A 77 9.26 -18.26 15.63
CA GLN A 77 7.88 -18.15 15.19
C GLN A 77 7.57 -16.69 14.84
N VAL A 78 7.10 -16.45 13.63
CA VAL A 78 6.64 -15.15 13.14
C VAL A 78 5.12 -15.14 13.16
N SER A 79 4.49 -14.17 13.82
CA SER A 79 3.04 -14.18 14.00
C SER A 79 2.42 -12.76 13.92
N ALA A 80 1.31 -12.68 13.21
CA ALA A 80 0.46 -11.48 13.24
C ALA A 80 -0.36 -11.35 14.55
N THR A 81 -0.49 -12.47 15.32
CA THR A 81 -1.24 -12.50 16.57
C THR A 81 -0.28 -12.62 17.75
N ALA A 82 -0.31 -11.65 18.66
CA ALA A 82 0.51 -11.59 19.86
C ALA A 82 -0.32 -11.89 21.13
N THR A 83 -0.53 -13.17 21.41
CA THR A 83 -1.26 -13.60 22.61
C THR A 83 -0.45 -14.63 23.40
N LYS A 84 -0.69 -14.65 24.74
CA LYS A 84 -0.10 -15.67 25.62
C LYS A 84 -0.48 -17.08 25.19
N THR A 85 -1.72 -17.27 24.77
CA THR A 85 -2.23 -18.56 24.27
C THR A 85 -1.44 -19.03 23.06
N LYS A 86 -1.14 -18.12 22.11
CA LYS A 86 -0.34 -18.45 20.91
C LYS A 86 1.04 -18.96 21.28
N ILE A 87 1.75 -18.26 22.15
CA ILE A 87 3.10 -18.64 22.61
C ILE A 87 3.05 -19.96 23.41
N ASN A 88 2.12 -20.14 24.34
CA ASN A 88 1.98 -21.39 25.08
C ASN A 88 1.66 -22.57 24.15
N ASN A 89 0.77 -22.37 23.19
CA ASN A 89 0.45 -23.41 22.21
C ASN A 89 1.71 -23.82 21.40
N SER A 90 2.53 -22.84 21.02
CA SER A 90 3.77 -23.12 20.32
C SER A 90 4.76 -23.91 21.17
N LEU A 91 5.01 -23.46 22.42
CA LEU A 91 5.92 -24.12 23.34
C LEU A 91 5.47 -25.53 23.78
N SER A 92 4.19 -25.88 23.62
CA SER A 92 3.62 -27.19 23.94
C SER A 92 3.61 -28.17 22.76
N LYS A 93 4.00 -27.76 21.57
CA LYS A 93 4.00 -28.62 20.37
C LYS A 93 5.12 -29.65 20.44
N LYS A 94 4.82 -30.88 20.01
CA LYS A 94 5.78 -32.00 20.02
C LYS A 94 7.04 -31.71 19.19
N SER A 95 6.92 -30.91 18.13
CA SER A 95 8.06 -30.46 17.34
C SER A 95 9.11 -29.71 18.17
N ILE A 96 8.71 -28.96 19.20
CA ILE A 96 9.62 -28.26 20.12
C ILE A 96 10.48 -29.17 20.96
N GLU A 97 9.99 -30.38 21.30
CA GLU A 97 10.73 -31.35 22.14
C GLU A 97 12.10 -31.72 21.52
N GLU A 98 12.13 -31.97 20.23
CA GLU A 98 13.36 -32.36 19.53
C GLU A 98 14.39 -31.21 19.57
N TYR A 99 13.95 -29.97 19.27
CA TYR A 99 14.81 -28.79 19.30
C TYR A 99 15.28 -28.47 20.72
N ALA A 100 14.43 -28.64 21.73
CA ALA A 100 14.81 -28.46 23.13
C ALA A 100 15.95 -29.45 23.52
N LYS A 101 15.86 -30.76 23.17
CA LYS A 101 16.89 -31.76 23.40
C LYS A 101 18.22 -31.44 22.71
N ARG A 102 18.15 -30.72 21.57
CA ARG A 102 19.33 -30.30 20.80
C ARG A 102 19.90 -28.95 21.29
N GLY A 103 19.30 -28.32 22.30
CA GLY A 103 19.77 -27.08 22.93
C GLY A 103 19.44 -25.82 22.13
N TYR A 104 18.34 -25.82 21.40
CA TYR A 104 17.87 -24.63 20.68
C TYR A 104 17.17 -23.61 21.61
N THR A 105 17.17 -22.36 21.16
CA THR A 105 16.43 -21.27 21.78
C THR A 105 15.22 -20.93 20.90
N PHE A 106 14.05 -20.76 21.53
CA PHE A 106 12.84 -20.32 20.85
C PHE A 106 12.73 -18.80 20.91
N LYS A 107 12.37 -18.18 19.79
CA LYS A 107 12.06 -16.76 19.70
C LYS A 107 10.69 -16.55 19.06
N PHE A 108 10.02 -15.50 19.51
CA PHE A 108 8.71 -15.11 19.01
C PHE A 108 8.76 -13.69 18.45
N VAL A 109 8.32 -13.51 17.21
CA VAL A 109 8.31 -12.20 16.54
C VAL A 109 6.86 -11.82 16.20
N SER A 110 6.33 -10.81 16.88
CA SER A 110 5.03 -10.21 16.57
C SER A 110 5.18 -9.16 15.47
N ILE A 111 4.52 -9.39 14.34
CA ILE A 111 4.64 -8.51 13.17
C ILE A 111 3.49 -7.52 13.00
N ALA A 112 2.45 -7.60 13.86
CA ALA A 112 1.26 -6.76 13.75
C ALA A 112 0.74 -6.19 15.08
N GLU A 113 1.25 -6.67 16.21
CA GLU A 113 0.76 -6.28 17.54
C GLU A 113 1.91 -6.01 18.51
N ASN A 114 1.69 -5.09 19.45
CA ASN A 114 2.63 -4.83 20.55
C ASN A 114 2.71 -6.03 21.50
N ALA A 115 3.93 -6.34 21.96
CA ALA A 115 4.21 -7.49 22.81
C ALA A 115 4.75 -7.11 24.21
N ASP A 116 4.66 -5.85 24.64
CA ASP A 116 5.20 -5.41 25.95
C ASP A 116 4.63 -6.19 27.12
N GLN A 117 3.32 -6.42 27.11
CA GLN A 117 2.67 -7.20 28.17
C GLN A 117 3.10 -8.68 28.15
N LEU A 118 3.39 -9.23 26.97
CA LEU A 118 3.82 -10.61 26.83
C LEU A 118 5.22 -10.84 27.43
N ARG A 119 6.11 -9.86 27.34
CA ARG A 119 7.46 -9.92 27.92
C ARG A 119 7.45 -10.03 29.46
N GLN A 120 6.35 -9.66 30.11
CA GLN A 120 6.20 -9.68 31.57
C GLN A 120 5.49 -10.93 32.08
N GLN A 121 5.00 -11.80 31.19
CA GLN A 121 4.22 -12.97 31.56
C GLN A 121 5.10 -14.21 31.80
N LYS A 122 4.56 -15.18 32.53
CA LYS A 122 5.11 -16.53 32.66
C LYS A 122 4.44 -17.45 31.65
N TYR A 123 5.22 -18.34 31.07
CA TYR A 123 4.81 -19.27 30.04
C TYR A 123 4.96 -20.72 30.50
N ASN A 124 4.09 -21.59 29.96
CA ASN A 124 4.21 -23.01 30.15
C ASN A 124 5.18 -23.55 29.09
N ASN A 125 6.43 -23.78 29.52
CA ASN A 125 7.50 -24.30 28.67
C ASN A 125 7.68 -25.80 28.95
N LEU A 126 6.81 -26.61 28.33
CA LEU A 126 6.68 -28.06 28.61
C LEU A 126 7.98 -28.85 28.43
N TYR A 127 8.75 -28.46 27.41
CA TYR A 127 9.99 -29.18 27.04
C TYR A 127 11.27 -28.48 27.48
N ASN A 128 11.16 -27.45 28.29
CA ASN A 128 12.28 -26.62 28.79
C ASN A 128 13.22 -26.12 27.69
N ILE A 129 12.67 -25.75 26.51
CA ILE A 129 13.48 -25.11 25.47
C ILE A 129 14.02 -23.77 25.99
N GLY A 130 15.19 -23.35 25.53
CA GLY A 130 15.73 -22.02 25.84
C GLY A 130 14.72 -20.94 25.45
N PHE A 131 14.15 -20.21 26.44
CA PHE A 131 13.20 -19.15 26.21
C PHE A 131 13.15 -18.18 27.40
N ASN A 132 13.52 -16.94 27.13
CA ASN A 132 13.40 -15.85 28.09
C ASN A 132 12.44 -14.78 27.53
N PRO A 133 11.20 -14.66 28.03
CA PRO A 133 10.20 -13.74 27.47
C PRO A 133 10.69 -12.29 27.30
N LYS A 134 11.55 -11.80 28.21
CA LYS A 134 12.08 -10.44 28.15
C LYS A 134 13.07 -10.21 26.99
N LYS A 135 13.72 -11.28 26.51
CA LYS A 135 14.78 -11.20 25.49
C LYS A 135 14.38 -11.84 24.16
N ASP A 136 13.42 -12.79 24.21
CA ASP A 136 13.12 -13.66 23.07
C ASP A 136 11.74 -13.37 22.44
N ILE A 137 11.01 -12.36 22.96
CA ILE A 137 9.78 -11.84 22.34
C ILE A 137 10.08 -10.50 21.71
N TYR A 138 9.93 -10.44 20.40
CA TYR A 138 10.13 -9.25 19.58
C TYR A 138 8.77 -8.73 19.06
N ASP A 139 8.69 -7.42 18.88
CA ASP A 139 7.65 -6.71 18.14
C ASP A 139 8.29 -5.56 17.36
N ILE A 140 7.52 -4.85 16.56
CA ILE A 140 8.02 -3.75 15.74
C ILE A 140 8.77 -2.72 16.61
N SER A 141 8.23 -2.35 17.76
CA SER A 141 8.86 -1.35 18.65
C SER A 141 10.20 -1.82 19.19
N SER A 142 10.36 -3.13 19.48
CA SER A 142 11.66 -3.66 19.94
C SER A 142 12.68 -3.74 18.81
N LEU A 143 12.25 -4.10 17.59
CA LEU A 143 13.09 -4.08 16.40
C LEU A 143 13.56 -2.65 16.07
N GLU A 144 12.68 -1.66 16.16
CA GLU A 144 13.01 -0.25 15.97
C GLU A 144 14.05 0.25 16.99
N LYS A 145 13.95 -0.17 18.27
CA LYS A 145 14.97 0.14 19.28
C LYS A 145 16.34 -0.44 18.93
N ASP A 146 16.37 -1.66 18.42
CA ASP A 146 17.63 -2.27 17.99
C ASP A 146 18.22 -1.56 16.76
N ILE A 147 17.38 -1.19 15.80
CA ILE A 147 17.76 -0.43 14.60
C ILE A 147 18.32 0.96 14.97
N LEU A 148 17.69 1.65 15.92
CA LEU A 148 18.13 2.97 16.38
C LEU A 148 19.58 2.97 16.91
N ASN A 149 20.00 1.83 17.50
CA ASN A 149 21.32 1.65 18.09
C ASN A 149 22.39 1.14 17.10
N LEU A 150 22.04 0.87 15.84
CA LEU A 150 22.98 0.40 14.83
C LEU A 150 24.06 1.46 14.51
N LYS A 151 25.24 1.00 14.09
CA LYS A 151 26.23 1.84 13.42
C LYS A 151 25.66 2.35 12.11
N LEU A 152 26.11 3.53 11.64
CA LEU A 152 25.56 4.19 10.46
C LEU A 152 25.59 3.29 9.21
N GLN A 153 26.70 2.58 9.00
CA GLN A 153 26.84 1.66 7.87
C GLN A 153 25.78 0.54 7.89
N LYS A 154 25.57 -0.07 9.07
CA LYS A 154 24.56 -1.13 9.22
C LYS A 154 23.13 -0.60 9.08
N LEU A 155 22.87 0.60 9.58
CA LEU A 155 21.60 1.28 9.41
C LEU A 155 21.32 1.58 7.92
N GLU A 156 22.36 1.94 7.15
CA GLU A 156 22.25 2.14 5.70
C GLU A 156 21.92 0.83 4.98
N GLU A 157 22.55 -0.29 5.35
CA GLU A 157 22.22 -1.62 4.81
C GLU A 157 20.74 -1.97 5.06
N VAL A 158 20.26 -1.75 6.29
CA VAL A 158 18.86 -1.94 6.67
C VAL A 158 17.94 -1.02 5.86
N TYR A 159 18.29 0.25 5.72
CA TYR A 159 17.53 1.19 4.89
C TYR A 159 17.45 0.74 3.43
N GLN A 160 18.57 0.30 2.82
CA GLN A 160 18.56 -0.17 1.43
C GLN A 160 17.72 -1.43 1.27
N PHE A 161 17.79 -2.36 2.21
CA PHE A 161 16.95 -3.56 2.23
C PHE A 161 15.45 -3.18 2.31
N ILE A 162 15.08 -2.34 3.28
CA ILE A 162 13.69 -1.88 3.45
C ILE A 162 13.20 -1.11 2.21
N LYS A 163 14.09 -0.33 1.59
CA LYS A 163 13.78 0.40 0.36
C LYS A 163 13.58 -0.54 -0.83
N ALA A 164 14.33 -1.63 -0.91
CA ALA A 164 14.18 -2.63 -1.96
C ALA A 164 12.88 -3.45 -1.79
N GLU A 165 12.58 -3.88 -0.56
CA GLU A 165 11.44 -4.78 -0.26
C GLU A 165 10.12 -4.02 -0.05
N LEU A 166 10.15 -2.92 0.69
CA LEU A 166 8.98 -2.13 1.09
C LEU A 166 9.01 -0.71 0.53
N GLY A 167 10.08 -0.37 -0.18
CA GLY A 167 10.21 0.89 -0.87
C GLY A 167 9.04 1.06 -1.81
N ASN A 168 8.66 2.30 -2.04
CA ASN A 168 7.60 2.59 -2.97
C ASN A 168 7.87 1.79 -4.24
N MET A 169 7.01 0.82 -4.52
CA MET A 169 6.83 0.40 -5.90
C MET A 169 6.85 1.67 -6.75
N PRO A 170 7.39 1.62 -7.99
CA PRO A 170 7.47 2.80 -8.85
C PRO A 170 6.19 3.62 -8.66
N ASP A 171 6.29 4.94 -8.64
CA ASP A 171 5.16 5.85 -8.42
C ASP A 171 3.86 5.41 -9.11
N CYS A 172 3.98 4.70 -10.24
CA CYS A 172 2.85 4.12 -10.97
C CYS A 172 1.97 3.14 -10.14
N VAL A 173 2.52 2.34 -9.24
CA VAL A 173 1.68 1.38 -8.45
C VAL A 173 0.96 2.09 -7.32
N ARG A 174 1.58 3.09 -6.70
CA ARG A 174 0.91 3.93 -5.70
C ARG A 174 -0.20 4.76 -6.35
N PHE A 175 0.07 5.34 -7.52
CA PHE A 175 -0.92 6.07 -8.32
C PHE A 175 -2.08 5.19 -8.73
N ASN A 176 -1.81 3.98 -9.18
CA ASN A 176 -2.84 3.02 -9.57
C ASN A 176 -3.74 2.63 -8.38
N SER A 177 -3.15 2.46 -7.18
CA SER A 177 -3.90 2.19 -5.96
C SER A 177 -4.79 3.37 -5.54
N ASP A 178 -4.28 4.61 -5.62
CA ASP A 178 -5.04 5.81 -5.28
C ASP A 178 -6.13 6.07 -6.33
N LEU A 179 -5.84 5.87 -7.61
CA LEU A 179 -6.79 5.96 -8.70
C LEU A 179 -7.93 4.95 -8.53
N THR A 180 -7.60 3.70 -8.23
CA THR A 180 -8.60 2.65 -7.95
C THR A 180 -9.45 2.99 -6.72
N THR A 181 -8.83 3.52 -5.67
CA THR A 181 -9.55 3.89 -4.45
C THR A 181 -10.55 5.02 -4.71
N ILE A 182 -10.19 6.07 -5.46
CA ILE A 182 -11.14 7.14 -5.77
C ILE A 182 -12.25 6.67 -6.70
N ILE A 183 -11.97 5.77 -7.63
CA ILE A 183 -13.01 5.15 -8.48
C ILE A 183 -14.00 4.36 -7.63
N ASN A 184 -13.53 3.54 -6.69
CA ASN A 184 -14.41 2.80 -5.78
C ASN A 184 -15.28 3.74 -4.93
N ILE A 185 -14.73 4.88 -4.46
CA ILE A 185 -15.47 5.89 -3.73
C ILE A 185 -16.55 6.54 -4.63
N LEU A 186 -16.22 6.84 -5.87
CA LEU A 186 -17.16 7.44 -6.82
C LEU A 186 -18.26 6.46 -7.22
N ALA A 187 -17.95 5.17 -7.34
CA ALA A 187 -18.93 4.13 -7.70
C ALA A 187 -20.05 3.96 -6.66
N GLU A 188 -19.81 4.34 -5.41
CA GLU A 188 -20.82 4.33 -4.34
C GLU A 188 -21.70 5.59 -4.32
N VAL A 189 -21.40 6.60 -5.16
CA VAL A 189 -22.11 7.88 -5.18
C VAL A 189 -23.29 7.82 -6.12
N LYS A 190 -24.46 8.17 -5.63
CA LYS A 190 -25.59 8.49 -6.51
C LYS A 190 -25.38 9.92 -7.05
N LEU A 191 -25.00 10.03 -8.31
CA LEU A 191 -24.87 11.31 -8.99
C LEU A 191 -26.24 11.96 -9.14
N ASP A 192 -26.34 13.25 -8.79
CA ASP A 192 -27.56 14.04 -8.91
C ASP A 192 -27.35 15.21 -9.89
N GLU A 193 -28.03 15.16 -11.01
CA GLU A 193 -27.97 16.19 -12.05
C GLU A 193 -28.58 17.53 -11.61
N ASN A 194 -29.41 17.51 -10.57
CA ASN A 194 -30.05 18.73 -10.02
C ASN A 194 -29.19 19.41 -8.94
N GLU A 195 -28.06 18.85 -8.56
CA GLU A 195 -27.16 19.49 -7.59
C GLU A 195 -26.56 20.76 -8.21
N PRO A 196 -26.49 21.91 -7.49
CA PRO A 196 -25.92 23.13 -8.03
C PRO A 196 -24.51 22.94 -8.60
N LEU A 197 -24.27 23.43 -9.80
CA LEU A 197 -23.01 23.31 -10.54
C LEU A 197 -21.80 23.95 -9.84
N GLY A 198 -22.05 24.81 -8.85
CA GLY A 198 -20.99 25.58 -8.18
C GLY A 198 -20.43 26.71 -9.07
N ASN A 199 -19.23 27.15 -8.75
CA ASN A 199 -18.59 28.29 -9.41
C ASN A 199 -17.81 27.87 -10.67
N ILE A 200 -18.39 27.01 -11.53
CA ILE A 200 -17.73 26.59 -12.78
C ILE A 200 -17.98 27.63 -13.88
N ASN A 201 -16.93 27.96 -14.62
CA ASN A 201 -17.00 28.81 -15.78
C ASN A 201 -17.16 27.97 -17.06
N MET A 202 -18.41 27.68 -17.41
CA MET A 202 -18.78 26.87 -18.59
C MET A 202 -18.17 27.43 -19.88
N PHE A 203 -18.21 28.73 -20.07
CA PHE A 203 -17.67 29.38 -21.26
C PHE A 203 -16.15 29.11 -21.44
N GLU A 204 -15.38 29.13 -20.37
CA GLU A 204 -13.97 28.84 -20.47
C GLU A 204 -13.72 27.34 -20.76
N ILE A 205 -14.59 26.45 -20.27
CA ILE A 205 -14.51 25.03 -20.60
C ILE A 205 -14.78 24.80 -22.09
N ASP A 206 -15.83 25.42 -22.63
CA ASP A 206 -16.17 25.35 -24.07
C ASP A 206 -15.04 25.91 -24.94
N LYS A 207 -14.43 27.03 -24.57
CA LYS A 207 -13.22 27.56 -25.21
C LYS A 207 -12.06 26.54 -25.21
N LYS A 208 -11.87 25.79 -24.11
CA LYS A 208 -10.82 24.79 -24.04
C LYS A 208 -11.12 23.60 -24.93
N ILE A 209 -12.38 23.20 -25.07
CA ILE A 209 -12.84 22.17 -26.00
C ILE A 209 -12.49 22.57 -27.44
N GLU A 210 -12.91 23.75 -27.86
CA GLU A 210 -12.60 24.32 -29.18
C GLU A 210 -11.09 24.40 -29.46
N PHE A 211 -10.33 24.95 -28.48
CA PHE A 211 -8.90 25.15 -28.60
C PHE A 211 -8.12 23.82 -28.85
N ASN A 212 -8.61 22.72 -28.29
CA ASN A 212 -8.02 21.40 -28.46
C ASN A 212 -8.66 20.57 -29.59
N LYS A 213 -9.65 21.15 -30.34
CA LYS A 213 -10.36 20.48 -31.44
C LYS A 213 -10.97 19.14 -30.99
N LEU A 214 -11.73 19.20 -29.90
CA LEU A 214 -12.46 18.07 -29.37
C LEU A 214 -13.91 18.14 -29.88
N ASP A 215 -14.25 17.25 -30.80
CA ASP A 215 -15.59 17.17 -31.40
C ASP A 215 -16.43 16.06 -30.74
N ILE A 216 -15.90 14.84 -30.71
CA ILE A 216 -16.57 13.68 -30.10
C ILE A 216 -16.48 13.75 -28.57
N ALA A 217 -15.30 14.04 -28.04
CA ALA A 217 -15.10 14.17 -26.60
C ALA A 217 -15.85 15.33 -25.96
N ALA A 218 -16.27 16.34 -26.76
CA ALA A 218 -17.11 17.44 -26.29
C ALA A 218 -18.40 16.93 -25.63
N SER A 219 -19.07 15.92 -26.23
CA SER A 219 -20.30 15.35 -25.66
C SER A 219 -20.03 14.67 -24.32
N ILE A 220 -18.92 13.94 -24.19
CA ILE A 220 -18.53 13.32 -22.92
C ILE A 220 -18.26 14.38 -21.86
N ILE A 221 -17.55 15.46 -22.23
CA ILE A 221 -17.25 16.55 -21.31
C ILE A 221 -18.55 17.23 -20.85
N ASP A 222 -19.50 17.45 -21.76
CA ASP A 222 -20.79 18.06 -21.46
C ASP A 222 -21.63 17.23 -20.50
N ASP A 223 -21.66 15.91 -20.68
CA ASP A 223 -22.40 14.99 -19.83
C ASP A 223 -21.86 14.95 -18.40
N TYR A 224 -20.53 15.06 -18.22
CA TYR A 224 -19.89 14.87 -16.91
C TYR A 224 -19.43 16.14 -16.21
N LYS A 225 -19.25 17.28 -16.92
CA LYS A 225 -18.82 18.54 -16.29
C LYS A 225 -19.79 19.05 -15.21
N ILE A 226 -21.06 18.67 -15.30
CA ILE A 226 -22.12 19.07 -14.36
C ILE A 226 -21.90 18.48 -12.95
N PHE A 227 -21.16 17.37 -12.82
CA PHE A 227 -20.89 16.69 -11.56
C PHE A 227 -19.66 17.20 -10.81
N TYR A 228 -19.03 18.28 -11.26
CA TYR A 228 -17.82 18.87 -10.67
C TYR A 228 -17.89 19.01 -9.14
N ASN A 229 -18.98 19.58 -8.61
CA ASN A 229 -19.13 19.77 -7.17
C ASN A 229 -19.15 18.44 -6.38
N GLN A 230 -19.76 17.42 -6.96
CA GLN A 230 -19.85 16.12 -6.33
C GLN A 230 -18.48 15.45 -6.30
N VAL A 231 -17.71 15.56 -7.39
CA VAL A 231 -16.32 15.10 -7.47
C VAL A 231 -15.44 15.87 -6.47
N GLU A 232 -15.58 17.20 -6.39
CA GLU A 232 -14.85 18.04 -5.44
C GLU A 232 -15.11 17.64 -3.97
N LYS A 233 -16.37 17.33 -3.61
CA LYS A 233 -16.70 16.82 -2.28
C LYS A 233 -16.00 15.49 -2.00
N LYS A 234 -15.97 14.59 -2.99
CA LYS A 234 -15.31 13.29 -2.85
C LYS A 234 -13.79 13.41 -2.79
N TYR A 235 -13.18 14.32 -3.50
CA TYR A 235 -11.77 14.62 -3.32
C TYR A 235 -11.44 15.09 -1.90
N ARG A 236 -12.28 15.93 -1.30
CA ARG A 236 -12.10 16.37 0.10
C ARG A 236 -12.21 15.21 1.10
N GLU A 237 -13.12 14.26 0.87
CA GLU A 237 -13.23 13.04 1.67
C GLU A 237 -11.99 12.16 1.47
N PHE A 238 -11.54 11.99 0.25
CA PHE A 238 -10.37 11.20 -0.11
C PHE A 238 -9.07 11.76 0.49
N ASP A 239 -8.92 13.10 0.51
CA ASP A 239 -7.76 13.76 1.10
C ASP A 239 -7.70 13.61 2.64
N LYS A 240 -8.83 13.32 3.31
CA LYS A 240 -8.84 12.95 4.74
C LYS A 240 -8.21 11.57 5.00
N MET A 241 -8.12 10.71 3.99
CA MET A 241 -7.51 9.38 4.07
C MET A 241 -5.98 9.41 3.91
N GLY A 242 -5.40 10.58 3.61
CA GLY A 242 -3.95 10.78 3.46
C GLY A 242 -3.63 12.09 2.73
N LEU A 243 -2.44 12.64 2.97
CA LEU A 243 -2.04 13.94 2.42
C LEU A 243 -1.99 13.94 0.88
N ASN A 244 -2.66 14.93 0.28
CA ASN A 244 -2.60 15.24 -1.16
C ASN A 244 -3.02 14.09 -2.11
N LYS A 245 -3.89 13.19 -1.69
CA LYS A 245 -4.31 12.02 -2.50
C LYS A 245 -4.98 12.44 -3.80
N SER A 246 -5.89 13.40 -3.76
CA SER A 246 -6.54 13.95 -4.95
C SER A 246 -5.53 14.57 -5.94
N MET A 247 -4.55 15.31 -5.42
CA MET A 247 -3.48 15.87 -6.24
C MET A 247 -2.65 14.76 -6.92
N LEU A 248 -2.34 13.68 -6.22
CA LEU A 248 -1.61 12.54 -6.78
C LEU A 248 -2.38 11.85 -7.91
N VAL A 249 -3.70 11.67 -7.76
CA VAL A 249 -4.56 11.14 -8.83
C VAL A 249 -4.51 12.04 -10.07
N LEU A 250 -4.67 13.35 -9.89
CA LEU A 250 -4.60 14.31 -11.00
C LEU A 250 -3.22 14.34 -11.67
N GLN A 251 -2.13 14.17 -10.91
CA GLN A 251 -0.78 14.05 -11.46
C GLN A 251 -0.60 12.74 -12.25
N SER A 252 -1.22 11.64 -11.82
CA SER A 252 -1.22 10.38 -12.54
C SER A 252 -1.88 10.53 -13.91
N LEU A 253 -3.07 11.12 -13.96
CA LEU A 253 -3.77 11.40 -15.21
C LEU A 253 -2.94 12.31 -16.14
N LYS A 254 -2.27 13.32 -15.57
CA LYS A 254 -1.35 14.18 -16.33
C LYS A 254 -0.18 13.39 -16.91
N LYS A 255 0.39 12.47 -16.15
CA LYS A 255 1.49 11.61 -16.62
C LYS A 255 1.02 10.72 -17.76
N MET A 256 -0.12 10.05 -17.62
CA MET A 256 -0.71 9.22 -18.68
C MET A 256 -0.89 10.02 -19.98
N TYR A 257 -1.45 11.22 -19.87
CA TYR A 257 -1.60 12.14 -21.00
C TYR A 257 -0.26 12.48 -21.67
N ILE A 258 0.78 12.81 -20.88
CA ILE A 258 2.11 13.13 -21.41
C ILE A 258 2.74 11.91 -22.07
N ASP A 259 2.64 10.74 -21.46
CA ASP A 259 3.18 9.48 -21.99
C ASP A 259 2.51 9.10 -23.32
N ALA A 260 1.20 9.29 -23.43
CA ALA A 260 0.45 9.09 -24.67
C ALA A 260 0.90 10.03 -25.79
N LEU A 261 1.13 11.31 -25.49
CA LEU A 261 1.67 12.28 -26.43
C LEU A 261 3.08 11.95 -26.90
N LEU A 262 3.99 11.61 -25.98
CA LEU A 262 5.37 11.29 -26.29
C LEU A 262 5.50 10.04 -27.16
N LYS A 263 4.61 9.08 -26.98
CA LYS A 263 4.57 7.83 -27.75
C LYS A 263 3.77 7.95 -29.06
N ASN A 264 3.17 9.10 -29.33
CA ASN A 264 2.21 9.30 -30.44
C ASN A 264 1.16 8.17 -30.51
N LYS A 265 0.58 7.83 -29.33
CA LYS A 265 -0.28 6.66 -29.18
C LYS A 265 -1.63 6.80 -29.91
N TYR A 266 -2.08 8.03 -30.14
CA TYR A 266 -3.39 8.35 -30.70
C TYR A 266 -3.28 9.39 -31.82
N ASP A 267 -4.07 9.20 -32.89
CA ASP A 267 -4.00 9.99 -34.12
C ASP A 267 -4.59 11.40 -33.97
N ASN A 268 -5.51 11.60 -33.04
CA ASN A 268 -6.17 12.91 -32.83
C ASN A 268 -6.54 13.13 -31.36
N SER A 269 -7.03 14.33 -31.07
CA SER A 269 -7.38 14.75 -29.69
C SER A 269 -8.56 13.98 -29.11
N ASP A 270 -9.56 13.62 -29.90
CA ASP A 270 -10.71 12.82 -29.45
C ASP A 270 -10.30 11.41 -29.06
N LEU A 271 -9.52 10.74 -29.93
CA LEU A 271 -8.98 9.41 -29.63
C LEU A 271 -8.07 9.42 -28.39
N LEU A 272 -7.29 10.48 -28.22
CA LEU A 272 -6.48 10.66 -27.02
C LEU A 272 -7.37 10.80 -25.77
N PHE A 273 -8.44 11.56 -25.85
CA PHE A 273 -9.36 11.77 -24.70
C PHE A 273 -10.04 10.46 -24.30
N VAL A 274 -10.64 9.76 -25.26
CA VAL A 274 -11.30 8.47 -25.02
C VAL A 274 -10.29 7.41 -24.57
N GLY A 275 -9.13 7.38 -25.20
CA GLY A 275 -8.06 6.45 -24.83
C GLY A 275 -7.54 6.64 -23.41
N LEU A 276 -7.55 7.86 -22.86
CA LEU A 276 -7.23 8.08 -21.45
C LEU A 276 -8.29 7.48 -20.52
N ILE A 277 -9.57 7.52 -20.88
CA ILE A 277 -10.65 6.87 -20.12
C ILE A 277 -10.42 5.35 -20.11
N ASP A 278 -10.10 4.76 -21.25
CA ASP A 278 -9.82 3.33 -21.35
C ASP A 278 -8.57 2.92 -20.55
N GLU A 279 -7.50 3.72 -20.58
CA GLU A 279 -6.31 3.48 -19.76
C GLU A 279 -6.62 3.52 -18.25
N VAL A 280 -7.47 4.45 -17.81
CA VAL A 280 -7.93 4.51 -16.42
C VAL A 280 -8.67 3.22 -16.04
N LYS A 281 -9.58 2.74 -16.88
CA LYS A 281 -10.33 1.50 -16.64
C LYS A 281 -9.39 0.29 -16.54
N GLU A 282 -8.45 0.16 -17.49
CA GLU A 282 -7.47 -0.94 -17.47
C GLU A 282 -6.61 -0.94 -16.20
N ILE A 283 -6.13 0.23 -15.77
CA ILE A 283 -5.35 0.36 -14.53
C ILE A 283 -6.17 -0.08 -13.32
N VAL A 284 -7.45 0.31 -13.25
CA VAL A 284 -8.33 0.01 -12.14
C VAL A 284 -8.66 -1.49 -12.08
N ILE A 285 -9.04 -2.09 -13.20
CA ILE A 285 -9.37 -3.53 -13.27
C ILE A 285 -8.17 -4.41 -12.87
N ASN A 286 -6.96 -4.01 -13.25
CA ASN A 286 -5.74 -4.76 -12.95
C ASN A 286 -5.16 -4.47 -11.55
N ASN A 287 -5.84 -3.67 -10.74
CA ASN A 287 -5.36 -3.31 -9.40
C ASN A 287 -5.96 -4.23 -8.32
N SER A 288 -5.13 -4.67 -7.38
CA SER A 288 -5.55 -5.54 -6.27
C SER A 288 -6.59 -4.93 -5.32
N ASN A 289 -6.80 -3.61 -5.39
CA ASN A 289 -7.80 -2.90 -4.59
C ASN A 289 -9.12 -2.68 -5.33
N TYR A 290 -9.26 -3.26 -6.54
CA TYR A 290 -10.49 -3.15 -7.33
C TYR A 290 -11.62 -3.95 -6.67
N PHE A 291 -12.77 -3.29 -6.49
CA PHE A 291 -14.03 -3.97 -6.19
C PHE A 291 -14.76 -4.26 -7.49
N ASP A 292 -15.45 -5.38 -7.55
CA ASP A 292 -16.21 -5.78 -8.75
C ASP A 292 -17.43 -4.85 -8.91
N ILE A 293 -17.24 -3.77 -9.67
CA ILE A 293 -18.28 -2.81 -10.05
C ILE A 293 -18.72 -3.05 -11.49
N SER A 294 -19.95 -2.66 -11.84
CA SER A 294 -20.43 -2.85 -13.21
C SER A 294 -19.55 -2.08 -14.21
N LYS A 295 -19.46 -2.58 -15.45
CA LYS A 295 -18.68 -1.93 -16.50
C LYS A 295 -19.17 -0.51 -16.78
N GLU A 296 -20.47 -0.29 -16.72
CA GLU A 296 -21.12 1.01 -16.92
C GLU A 296 -20.73 1.98 -15.80
N THR A 297 -20.72 1.53 -14.55
CA THR A 297 -20.29 2.34 -13.40
C THR A 297 -18.81 2.69 -13.49
N LEU A 298 -17.97 1.72 -13.89
CA LEU A 298 -16.53 1.96 -14.08
C LEU A 298 -16.27 2.99 -15.19
N GLU A 299 -16.99 2.87 -16.31
CA GLU A 299 -16.95 3.82 -17.43
C GLU A 299 -17.32 5.23 -16.97
N ALA A 300 -18.44 5.37 -16.26
CA ALA A 300 -18.89 6.66 -15.75
C ALA A 300 -17.89 7.29 -14.78
N CYS A 301 -17.35 6.51 -13.83
CA CYS A 301 -16.36 7.00 -12.86
C CYS A 301 -15.03 7.39 -13.54
N ALA A 302 -14.56 6.62 -14.51
CA ALA A 302 -13.37 6.94 -15.28
C ALA A 302 -13.57 8.23 -16.11
N SER A 303 -14.72 8.36 -16.76
CA SER A 303 -15.09 9.56 -17.50
C SER A 303 -15.14 10.80 -16.61
N LEU A 304 -15.78 10.71 -15.43
CA LEU A 304 -15.79 11.77 -14.42
C LEU A 304 -14.39 12.27 -14.08
N LEU A 305 -13.45 11.35 -13.82
CA LEU A 305 -12.09 11.73 -13.43
C LEU A 305 -11.30 12.36 -14.58
N VAL A 306 -11.45 11.85 -15.80
CA VAL A 306 -10.76 12.41 -16.98
C VAL A 306 -11.33 13.78 -17.32
N VAL A 307 -12.65 13.95 -17.27
CA VAL A 307 -13.31 15.28 -17.47
C VAL A 307 -12.88 16.28 -16.38
N ASP A 308 -12.86 15.86 -15.12
CA ASP A 308 -12.39 16.71 -14.02
C ASP A 308 -10.91 17.13 -14.21
N ALA A 309 -10.04 16.21 -14.61
CA ALA A 309 -8.65 16.53 -14.93
C ALA A 309 -8.50 17.48 -16.12
N PHE A 310 -9.37 17.35 -17.13
CA PHE A 310 -9.43 18.27 -18.26
C PHE A 310 -9.82 19.67 -17.77
N MET A 311 -10.88 19.82 -17.01
CA MET A 311 -11.33 21.11 -16.48
C MET A 311 -10.26 21.77 -15.59
N ARG A 312 -9.60 21.00 -14.71
CA ARG A 312 -8.58 21.48 -13.75
C ARG A 312 -7.20 21.73 -14.37
N CYS A 313 -7.09 21.87 -15.67
CA CYS A 313 -5.80 22.16 -16.35
C CYS A 313 -4.70 21.09 -16.17
N LYS A 314 -5.07 19.85 -15.93
CA LYS A 314 -4.07 18.78 -15.74
C LYS A 314 -3.72 18.09 -17.06
N ILE A 315 -4.67 17.98 -17.95
CA ILE A 315 -4.53 17.41 -19.29
C ILE A 315 -5.02 18.39 -20.35
N PHE A 316 -4.56 18.22 -21.57
CA PHE A 316 -4.79 19.09 -22.72
C PHE A 316 -4.30 20.53 -22.54
N LYS A 317 -4.11 21.23 -23.65
CA LYS A 317 -3.62 22.62 -23.65
C LYS A 317 -4.69 23.58 -23.18
N ASN A 318 -4.28 24.60 -22.44
CA ASN A 318 -5.18 25.64 -21.97
C ASN A 318 -5.14 26.88 -22.90
N PRO A 319 -6.29 27.45 -23.26
CA PRO A 319 -6.33 28.76 -23.89
C PRO A 319 -5.69 29.83 -22.98
N LYS A 320 -5.23 30.92 -23.58
CA LYS A 320 -4.66 32.03 -22.80
C LYS A 320 -5.72 32.62 -21.87
N GLY A 321 -5.41 32.74 -20.59
CA GLY A 321 -6.31 33.27 -19.57
C GLY A 321 -7.38 32.31 -19.09
N TYR A 322 -7.26 30.99 -19.38
CA TYR A 322 -8.23 29.98 -18.96
C TYR A 322 -8.43 29.94 -17.46
N ALA A 323 -9.66 30.10 -17.00
CA ALA A 323 -10.07 29.99 -15.62
C ALA A 323 -11.38 29.20 -15.53
N TYR A 324 -11.32 27.93 -15.12
CA TYR A 324 -12.48 27.03 -15.05
C TYR A 324 -13.40 27.30 -13.85
N VAL A 325 -12.97 28.13 -12.90
CA VAL A 325 -13.75 28.57 -11.73
C VAL A 325 -13.97 30.06 -11.80
N ILE A 326 -15.20 30.48 -11.52
CA ILE A 326 -15.55 31.91 -11.36
C ILE A 326 -15.07 32.34 -9.98
N THR A 327 -14.16 33.30 -9.92
CA THR A 327 -13.63 33.89 -8.66
C THR A 327 -14.54 34.99 -8.15
#